data_446047e13a6a2127afc9870f9da2b439
#
_entry.id   446047e13a6a2127afc9870f9da2b439
#
_cell.length_a   1.000
_cell.length_b   1.000
_cell.length_c   1.000
_cell.angle_alpha   90.00
_cell.angle_beta   90.00
_cell.angle_gamma   90.00
#
_symmetry.space_group_name_H-M   'P 1'
#
loop_
_entity.id
_entity.type
_entity.pdbx_description
1 polymer ?
#
loop_
_entity_poly.entity_id
_entity_poly.type
_entity_poly.pdbx_seq_one_letter_code
_entity_poly.pdbx_strand_id
1 'polypeptide(L)'
;MKIGIDYSLSSPGVCINTSEEEFRYEDCKFYYLTNTKKYQGTFKENIAFGTSAVEYIGTPHRPYSSEPERYNNIANWVIDIIKSQYSPHQISKKHPIIQIEDYSFGSTGRVFHIAENLGLLKYKLKMECGWDYTLLPPSVIKKFATDKGNANKELMLGAFQEDTGVNLGVLLDSSVKSPITDIADAYFICKYQAE
;
A
#
# COMPACT_ATOMS: atom_id res chain seq x y z
N MET A 1 -4.33 -5.79 13.21
CA MET A 1 -3.83 -4.82 12.22
C MET A 1 -3.65 -5.54 10.90
N LYS A 2 -4.25 -5.00 9.84
CA LYS A 2 -4.14 -5.50 8.45
C LYS A 2 -3.31 -4.51 7.63
N ILE A 3 -2.52 -5.02 6.69
CA ILE A 3 -1.60 -4.23 5.88
C ILE A 3 -1.70 -4.70 4.44
N GLY A 4 -2.00 -3.76 3.54
CA GLY A 4 -1.99 -3.97 2.09
C GLY A 4 -0.84 -3.21 1.45
N ILE A 5 -0.06 -3.86 0.61
CA ILE A 5 1.12 -3.29 -0.02
C ILE A 5 1.05 -3.49 -1.53
N ASP A 6 0.89 -2.38 -2.26
CA ASP A 6 1.24 -2.32 -3.68
C ASP A 6 2.73 -2.00 -3.79
N TYR A 7 3.55 -3.03 -4.07
CA TYR A 7 5.01 -2.92 -3.95
C TYR A 7 5.68 -2.70 -5.30
N SER A 8 6.00 -1.46 -5.60
CA SER A 8 6.65 -1.07 -6.84
C SER A 8 8.00 -0.36 -6.62
N LEU A 9 8.80 -0.25 -7.67
CA LEU A 9 10.09 0.46 -7.66
C LEU A 9 9.94 1.98 -7.61
N SER A 10 8.87 2.51 -8.17
CA SER A 10 8.74 3.95 -8.42
C SER A 10 7.77 4.66 -7.49
N SER A 11 6.71 3.99 -7.11
CA SER A 11 5.64 4.57 -6.28
C SER A 11 4.93 3.49 -5.47
N PRO A 12 5.63 2.82 -4.55
CA PRO A 12 4.96 1.85 -3.69
C PRO A 12 3.93 2.54 -2.78
N GLY A 13 2.78 1.88 -2.62
CA GLY A 13 1.71 2.28 -1.73
C GLY A 13 1.52 1.28 -0.59
N VAL A 14 1.20 1.78 0.60
CA VAL A 14 0.90 0.96 1.79
C VAL A 14 -0.37 1.49 2.43
N CYS A 15 -1.33 0.60 2.64
CA CYS A 15 -2.51 0.85 3.47
C CYS A 15 -2.38 0.06 4.76
N ILE A 16 -2.54 0.71 5.90
CA ILE A 16 -2.62 0.08 7.21
C ILE A 16 -4.00 0.31 7.79
N ASN A 17 -4.68 -0.77 8.13
CA ASN A 17 -5.94 -0.73 8.86
C ASN A 17 -5.72 -1.24 10.28
N THR A 18 -6.08 -0.42 11.27
CA THR A 18 -5.87 -0.71 12.70
C THR A 18 -7.08 -1.30 13.38
N SER A 19 -8.21 -1.47 12.69
CA SER A 19 -9.39 -2.10 13.24
C SER A 19 -9.09 -3.52 13.74
N GLU A 20 -9.60 -3.86 14.91
CA GLU A 20 -9.47 -5.20 15.50
C GLU A 20 -10.60 -6.14 15.05
N GLU A 21 -11.72 -5.57 14.64
CA GLU A 21 -12.93 -6.30 14.23
C GLU A 21 -13.10 -6.28 12.71
N GLU A 22 -14.05 -5.51 12.24
CA GLU A 22 -14.39 -5.38 10.83
C GLU A 22 -13.49 -4.31 10.16
N PHE A 23 -13.16 -4.53 8.89
CA PHE A 23 -12.40 -3.55 8.12
C PHE A 23 -13.27 -2.30 7.87
N ARG A 24 -12.76 -1.13 8.27
CA ARG A 24 -13.41 0.16 8.02
C ARG A 24 -12.41 1.11 7.42
N TYR A 25 -12.84 1.90 6.44
CA TYR A 25 -12.00 2.91 5.79
C TYR A 25 -11.48 3.94 6.80
N GLU A 26 -12.29 4.34 7.77
CA GLU A 26 -11.97 5.34 8.79
C GLU A 26 -10.78 4.95 9.68
N ASP A 27 -10.50 3.65 9.78
CA ASP A 27 -9.37 3.11 10.53
C ASP A 27 -8.12 2.88 9.64
N CYS A 28 -8.17 3.37 8.39
CA CYS A 28 -7.07 3.28 7.46
C CYS A 28 -6.11 4.47 7.58
N LYS A 29 -4.84 4.19 7.30
CA LYS A 29 -3.79 5.17 7.09
C LYS A 29 -2.98 4.77 5.86
N PHE A 30 -2.73 5.73 4.98
CA PHE A 30 -2.08 5.49 3.70
C PHE A 30 -0.70 6.13 3.67
N TYR A 31 0.25 5.40 3.09
CA TYR A 31 1.62 5.85 2.88
C TYR A 31 2.02 5.55 1.44
N TYR A 32 2.79 6.45 0.83
CA TYR A 32 3.34 6.23 -0.50
C TYR A 32 4.66 6.96 -0.68
N LEU A 33 5.56 6.38 -1.52
CA LEU A 33 6.78 7.05 -1.95
C LEU A 33 6.52 7.84 -3.24
N THR A 34 7.05 9.05 -3.30
CA THR A 34 6.95 9.89 -4.49
C THR A 34 8.09 10.90 -4.58
N ASN A 35 8.64 11.12 -5.79
CA ASN A 35 9.60 12.19 -6.03
C ASN A 35 8.92 13.51 -6.46
N THR A 36 7.61 13.48 -6.72
CA THR A 36 6.84 14.66 -7.11
C THR A 36 6.51 15.50 -5.89
N LYS A 37 7.12 16.68 -5.77
CA LYS A 37 7.01 17.56 -4.59
C LYS A 37 5.58 17.85 -4.15
N LYS A 38 4.65 18.05 -5.11
CA LYS A 38 3.25 18.37 -4.79
C LYS A 38 2.51 17.24 -4.07
N TYR A 39 3.01 15.99 -4.12
CA TYR A 39 2.43 14.85 -3.45
C TYR A 39 3.14 14.48 -2.14
N GLN A 40 4.17 15.25 -1.75
CA GLN A 40 4.88 15.05 -0.48
C GLN A 40 4.15 15.77 0.66
N GLY A 41 4.18 15.17 1.84
CA GLY A 41 3.49 15.68 3.02
C GLY A 41 2.28 14.86 3.41
N THR A 42 1.46 15.40 4.30
CA THR A 42 0.25 14.74 4.82
C THR A 42 -0.99 15.42 4.26
N PHE A 43 -1.79 14.66 3.55
CA PHE A 43 -3.12 15.04 3.08
C PHE A 43 -4.15 14.37 3.99
N LYS A 44 -5.24 15.05 4.28
CA LYS A 44 -6.26 14.57 5.22
C LYS A 44 -7.64 14.64 4.59
N GLU A 45 -8.36 13.54 4.70
CA GLU A 45 -9.78 13.50 4.42
C GLU A 45 -10.56 13.49 5.73
N ASN A 46 -11.38 14.49 5.95
CA ASN A 46 -12.18 14.59 7.17
C ASN A 46 -13.39 13.65 7.07
N ILE A 47 -13.55 12.81 8.06
CA ILE A 47 -14.70 11.92 8.15
C ILE A 47 -15.90 12.73 8.63
N ALA A 48 -17.01 12.67 7.88
CA ALA A 48 -18.24 13.33 8.29
C ALA A 48 -18.68 12.82 9.68
N PHE A 49 -18.98 13.75 10.58
CA PHE A 49 -19.38 13.49 11.97
C PHE A 49 -18.32 13.02 12.96
N GLY A 50 -17.01 13.10 12.62
CA GLY A 50 -15.92 12.67 13.53
C GLY A 50 -14.84 13.74 13.75
N THR A 51 -14.07 13.58 14.85
CA THR A 51 -12.85 14.35 15.11
C THR A 51 -11.64 13.71 14.41
N SER A 52 -11.83 12.58 13.74
CA SER A 52 -10.79 11.79 13.08
C SER A 52 -10.73 12.12 11.60
N ALA A 53 -9.54 12.07 11.04
CA ALA A 53 -9.30 12.20 9.61
C ALA A 53 -8.47 11.01 9.11
N VAL A 54 -8.76 10.51 7.91
CA VAL A 54 -7.91 9.55 7.22
C VAL A 54 -6.71 10.29 6.65
N GLU A 55 -5.51 9.78 6.93
CA GLU A 55 -4.26 10.41 6.52
C GLU A 55 -3.63 9.68 5.32
N TYR A 56 -3.14 10.49 4.37
CA TYR A 56 -2.41 10.07 3.18
C TYR A 56 -1.03 10.73 3.22
N ILE A 57 0.01 9.94 3.45
CA ILE A 57 1.35 10.44 3.76
C ILE A 57 2.30 10.13 2.61
N GLY A 58 2.67 11.16 1.86
CA GLY A 58 3.66 11.08 0.80
C GLY A 58 5.05 11.43 1.28
N THR A 59 6.01 10.52 1.07
CA THR A 59 7.42 10.73 1.40
C THR A 59 8.32 10.62 0.17
N PRO A 60 9.43 11.39 0.09
CA PRO A 60 10.37 11.24 -1.00
C PRO A 60 11.16 9.93 -0.89
N HIS A 61 11.57 9.40 -2.04
CA HIS A 61 12.57 8.32 -2.06
C HIS A 61 13.87 8.80 -1.43
N ARG A 62 14.52 7.94 -0.65
CA ARG A 62 15.90 8.17 -0.20
C ARG A 62 16.83 8.14 -1.41
N PRO A 63 17.87 9.00 -1.49
CA PRO A 63 18.90 8.88 -2.51
C PRO A 63 19.54 7.49 -2.50
N TYR A 64 19.95 7.01 -3.64
CA TYR A 64 20.63 5.73 -3.81
C TYR A 64 21.70 5.84 -4.91
N SER A 65 22.75 5.03 -4.79
CA SER A 65 23.87 4.93 -5.73
C SER A 65 23.87 3.64 -6.55
N SER A 66 23.02 2.67 -6.15
CA SER A 66 22.90 1.38 -6.80
C SER A 66 21.46 0.81 -6.66
N GLU A 67 21.08 -0.10 -7.56
CA GLU A 67 19.77 -0.75 -7.49
C GLU A 67 19.57 -1.54 -6.17
N PRO A 68 20.55 -2.32 -5.66
CA PRO A 68 20.41 -2.96 -4.36
C PRO A 68 20.16 -1.98 -3.20
N GLU A 69 20.81 -0.82 -3.21
CA GLU A 69 20.56 0.23 -2.21
C GLU A 69 19.15 0.79 -2.34
N ARG A 70 18.67 1.01 -3.58
CA ARG A 70 17.30 1.44 -3.83
C ARG A 70 16.28 0.45 -3.26
N TYR A 71 16.45 -0.86 -3.53
CA TYR A 71 15.56 -1.90 -3.01
C TYR A 71 15.57 -1.92 -1.49
N ASN A 72 16.75 -1.81 -0.89
CA ASN A 72 16.91 -1.76 0.56
C ASN A 72 16.21 -0.53 1.17
N ASN A 73 16.31 0.63 0.54
CA ASN A 73 15.64 1.85 0.98
C ASN A 73 14.12 1.71 0.95
N ILE A 74 13.56 1.11 -0.13
CA ILE A 74 12.12 0.88 -0.27
C ILE A 74 11.64 -0.15 0.76
N ALA A 75 12.36 -1.27 0.90
CA ALA A 75 12.00 -2.31 1.86
C ALA A 75 12.04 -1.82 3.32
N ASN A 76 13.08 -1.06 3.68
CA ASN A 76 13.19 -0.46 5.01
C ASN A 76 12.07 0.55 5.26
N TRP A 77 11.70 1.36 4.26
CA TRP A 77 10.59 2.29 4.37
C TRP A 77 9.27 1.58 4.72
N VAL A 78 8.95 0.46 4.05
CA VAL A 78 7.77 -0.36 4.39
C VAL A 78 7.86 -0.88 5.84
N ILE A 79 9.01 -1.45 6.22
CA ILE A 79 9.20 -2.02 7.55
C ILE A 79 9.11 -0.95 8.64
N ASP A 80 9.70 0.22 8.42
CA ASP A 80 9.67 1.33 9.36
C ASP A 80 8.22 1.84 9.58
N ILE A 81 7.42 1.92 8.51
CA ILE A 81 6.00 2.25 8.60
C ILE A 81 5.27 1.21 9.45
N ILE A 82 5.42 -0.07 9.16
CA ILE A 82 4.75 -1.13 9.91
C ILE A 82 5.15 -1.05 11.39
N LYS A 83 6.44 -0.94 11.69
CA LYS A 83 6.95 -0.83 13.06
C LYS A 83 6.41 0.39 13.78
N SER A 84 6.25 1.53 13.10
CA SER A 84 5.75 2.77 13.70
C SER A 84 4.28 2.68 14.16
N GLN A 85 3.51 1.73 13.63
CA GLN A 85 2.12 1.50 14.02
C GLN A 85 1.98 0.51 15.19
N TYR A 86 3.07 -0.12 15.64
CA TYR A 86 3.06 -0.94 16.83
C TYR A 86 3.25 -0.08 18.08
N SER A 87 2.29 -0.13 19.01
CA SER A 87 2.56 0.29 20.38
C SER A 87 3.50 -0.73 21.06
N PRO A 88 4.48 -0.29 21.89
CA PRO A 88 5.32 -1.19 22.68
C PRO A 88 4.55 -2.23 23.51
N HIS A 89 3.31 -1.93 23.87
CA HIS A 89 2.41 -2.83 24.61
C HIS A 89 1.62 -3.81 23.72
N GLN A 90 1.56 -3.58 22.40
CA GLN A 90 0.85 -4.43 21.43
C GLN A 90 1.74 -5.49 20.78
N ILE A 91 3.06 -5.33 20.84
CA ILE A 91 4.05 -6.25 20.27
C ILE A 91 3.89 -7.70 20.79
N SER A 92 3.26 -7.86 21.95
CA SER A 92 3.11 -9.18 22.58
C SER A 92 1.90 -10.01 22.14
N LYS A 93 0.98 -9.51 21.31
CA LYS A 93 -0.32 -10.17 21.17
C LYS A 93 -0.76 -10.62 19.78
N LYS A 94 -0.31 -10.04 18.69
CA LYS A 94 -0.73 -10.50 17.35
C LYS A 94 0.21 -10.00 16.25
N HIS A 95 0.75 -10.91 15.43
CA HIS A 95 1.48 -10.52 14.22
C HIS A 95 0.57 -9.77 13.25
N PRO A 96 1.10 -8.81 12.46
CA PRO A 96 0.32 -8.15 11.43
C PRO A 96 -0.11 -9.14 10.36
N ILE A 97 -1.27 -8.96 9.79
CA ILE A 97 -1.70 -9.64 8.57
C ILE A 97 -1.17 -8.80 7.41
N ILE A 98 -0.14 -9.28 6.74
CA ILE A 98 0.52 -8.57 5.63
C ILE A 98 0.13 -9.22 4.32
N GLN A 99 -0.43 -8.42 3.42
CA GLN A 99 -0.78 -8.82 2.06
C GLN A 99 -0.04 -7.93 1.07
N ILE A 100 0.56 -8.54 0.07
CA ILE A 100 1.40 -7.85 -0.92
C ILE A 100 0.91 -8.24 -2.31
N GLU A 101 0.77 -7.27 -3.22
CA GLU A 101 0.52 -7.60 -4.62
C GLU A 101 1.71 -8.36 -5.20
N ASP A 102 1.42 -9.50 -5.84
CA ASP A 102 2.44 -10.28 -6.54
C ASP A 102 2.75 -9.63 -7.90
N TYR A 103 3.93 -9.89 -8.44
CA TYR A 103 4.28 -9.39 -9.76
C TYR A 103 3.52 -10.14 -10.85
N SER A 104 3.14 -9.41 -11.89
CA SER A 104 2.53 -10.01 -13.08
C SER A 104 3.59 -10.70 -13.94
N PHE A 105 3.38 -11.98 -14.27
CA PHE A 105 4.25 -12.74 -15.18
C PHE A 105 4.30 -12.15 -16.61
N GLY A 106 3.35 -11.30 -16.98
CA GLY A 106 3.31 -10.62 -18.27
C GLY A 106 4.11 -9.31 -18.32
N SER A 107 4.78 -8.91 -17.23
CA SER A 107 5.60 -7.72 -17.21
C SER A 107 6.82 -7.86 -18.11
N THR A 108 7.04 -6.89 -19.00
CA THR A 108 8.21 -6.86 -19.89
C THR A 108 9.22 -5.80 -19.41
N GLY A 109 10.50 -6.00 -19.69
CA GLY A 109 11.56 -5.04 -19.42
C GLY A 109 12.21 -5.18 -18.05
N ARG A 110 11.66 -4.56 -16.99
CA ARG A 110 12.29 -4.52 -15.65
C ARG A 110 11.89 -5.66 -14.72
N VAL A 111 11.41 -6.79 -15.24
CA VAL A 111 10.94 -7.94 -14.44
C VAL A 111 11.94 -8.39 -13.37
N PHE A 112 13.22 -8.47 -13.73
CA PHE A 112 14.26 -8.89 -12.78
C PHE A 112 14.40 -7.91 -11.62
N HIS A 113 14.44 -6.61 -11.89
CA HIS A 113 14.50 -5.58 -10.85
C HIS A 113 13.25 -5.58 -9.94
N ILE A 114 12.08 -5.85 -10.51
CA ILE A 114 10.84 -5.99 -9.73
C ILE A 114 10.94 -7.21 -8.83
N ALA A 115 11.40 -8.35 -9.35
CA ALA A 115 11.55 -9.59 -8.59
C ALA A 115 12.60 -9.48 -7.48
N GLU A 116 13.76 -8.85 -7.77
CA GLU A 116 14.82 -8.59 -6.78
C GLU A 116 14.30 -7.68 -5.66
N ASN A 117 13.63 -6.59 -6.02
CA ASN A 117 13.04 -5.65 -5.05
C ASN A 117 12.05 -6.35 -4.12
N LEU A 118 11.08 -7.08 -4.69
CA LEU A 118 10.09 -7.84 -3.90
C LEU A 118 10.75 -8.96 -3.10
N GLY A 119 11.75 -9.65 -3.66
CA GLY A 119 12.52 -10.68 -2.99
C GLY A 119 13.20 -10.16 -1.73
N LEU A 120 13.76 -8.95 -1.78
CA LEU A 120 14.39 -8.32 -0.61
C LEU A 120 13.37 -7.96 0.47
N LEU A 121 12.21 -7.42 0.10
CA LEU A 121 11.14 -7.16 1.07
C LEU A 121 10.69 -8.46 1.76
N LYS A 122 10.43 -9.51 0.98
CA LYS A 122 10.03 -10.83 1.51
C LYS A 122 11.07 -11.40 2.49
N TYR A 123 12.36 -11.31 2.13
CA TYR A 123 13.46 -11.73 3.01
C TYR A 123 13.41 -10.94 4.34
N LYS A 124 13.34 -9.62 4.28
CA LYS A 124 13.35 -8.79 5.48
C LYS A 124 12.12 -9.01 6.37
N LEU A 125 10.93 -9.13 5.78
CA LEU A 125 9.72 -9.43 6.54
C LEU A 125 9.86 -10.75 7.30
N LYS A 126 10.29 -11.81 6.61
CA LYS A 126 10.36 -13.15 7.21
C LYS A 126 11.58 -13.32 8.13
N MET A 127 12.77 -12.94 7.67
CA MET A 127 14.02 -13.27 8.35
C MET A 127 14.46 -12.21 9.38
N GLU A 128 14.19 -10.93 9.12
CA GLU A 128 14.59 -9.87 10.04
C GLU A 128 13.47 -9.50 11.03
N CYS A 129 12.20 -9.58 10.61
CA CYS A 129 11.05 -9.17 11.43
C CYS A 129 10.26 -10.36 12.01
N GLY A 130 10.44 -11.57 11.47
CA GLY A 130 9.65 -12.75 11.87
C GLY A 130 8.17 -12.68 11.44
N TRP A 131 7.84 -11.83 10.48
CA TRP A 131 6.47 -11.63 10.00
C TRP A 131 6.17 -12.51 8.78
N ASP A 132 5.00 -13.14 8.80
CA ASP A 132 4.45 -13.81 7.63
C ASP A 132 3.74 -12.82 6.71
N TYR A 133 3.64 -13.18 5.43
CA TYR A 133 2.94 -12.40 4.41
C TYR A 133 2.23 -13.32 3.42
N THR A 134 1.22 -12.80 2.75
CA THR A 134 0.50 -13.45 1.66
C THR A 134 0.70 -12.66 0.37
N LEU A 135 1.03 -13.35 -0.72
CA LEU A 135 1.09 -12.75 -2.06
C LEU A 135 -0.27 -12.90 -2.74
N LEU A 136 -0.77 -11.82 -3.31
CA LEU A 136 -2.05 -11.77 -3.99
C LEU A 136 -1.87 -11.41 -5.46
N PRO A 137 -2.33 -12.26 -6.40
CA PRO A 137 -2.28 -11.93 -7.82
C PRO A 137 -3.08 -10.63 -8.12
N PRO A 138 -2.59 -9.75 -9.00
CA PRO A 138 -3.29 -8.52 -9.37
C PRO A 138 -4.73 -8.76 -9.86
N SER A 139 -4.97 -9.84 -10.58
CA SER A 139 -6.30 -10.20 -11.08
C SER A 139 -7.30 -10.55 -9.98
N VAL A 140 -6.83 -11.10 -8.87
CA VAL A 140 -7.66 -11.40 -7.69
C VAL A 140 -8.14 -10.10 -7.05
N ILE A 141 -7.21 -9.16 -6.81
CA ILE A 141 -7.53 -7.86 -6.22
C ILE A 141 -8.46 -7.05 -7.12
N LYS A 142 -8.18 -6.99 -8.42
CA LYS A 142 -9.04 -6.31 -9.40
C LYS A 142 -10.45 -6.91 -9.43
N LYS A 143 -10.57 -8.25 -9.42
CA LYS A 143 -11.87 -8.92 -9.38
C LYS A 143 -12.62 -8.62 -8.07
N PHE A 144 -11.92 -8.60 -6.95
CA PHE A 144 -12.51 -8.25 -5.65
C PHE A 144 -13.03 -6.81 -5.62
N ALA A 145 -12.27 -5.85 -6.18
CA ALA A 145 -12.62 -4.43 -6.17
C ALA A 145 -13.73 -4.08 -7.17
N THR A 146 -13.77 -4.74 -8.35
CA THR A 146 -14.55 -4.26 -9.51
C THR A 146 -15.36 -5.35 -10.20
N ASP A 147 -15.40 -6.57 -9.68
CA ASP A 147 -15.94 -7.78 -10.31
C ASP A 147 -15.24 -8.19 -11.63
N LYS A 148 -14.15 -7.47 -12.01
CA LYS A 148 -13.41 -7.69 -13.26
C LYS A 148 -11.92 -7.88 -13.00
N GLY A 149 -11.39 -9.09 -13.19
CA GLY A 149 -9.98 -9.41 -12.98
C GLY A 149 -8.98 -8.67 -13.91
N ASN A 150 -9.47 -8.02 -14.96
CA ASN A 150 -8.70 -7.21 -15.90
C ASN A 150 -9.03 -5.71 -15.82
N ALA A 151 -9.57 -5.24 -14.67
CA ALA A 151 -9.91 -3.84 -14.47
C ALA A 151 -8.71 -2.91 -14.75
N ASN A 152 -8.99 -1.79 -15.38
CA ASN A 152 -8.01 -0.73 -15.60
C ASN A 152 -7.95 0.21 -14.37
N LYS A 153 -7.06 1.19 -14.41
CA LYS A 153 -6.82 2.13 -13.31
C LYS A 153 -8.05 3.00 -12.99
N GLU A 154 -8.80 3.39 -14.00
CA GLU A 154 -10.02 4.18 -13.85
C GLU A 154 -11.10 3.41 -13.09
N LEU A 155 -11.30 2.13 -13.40
CA LEU A 155 -12.24 1.27 -12.70
C LEU A 155 -11.83 1.05 -11.24
N MET A 156 -10.53 0.83 -10.97
CA MET A 156 -10.02 0.69 -9.60
C MET A 156 -10.24 1.97 -8.76
N LEU A 157 -10.00 3.15 -9.35
CA LEU A 157 -10.26 4.42 -8.67
C LEU A 157 -11.75 4.69 -8.47
N GLY A 158 -12.58 4.31 -9.45
CA GLY A 158 -14.04 4.37 -9.32
C GLY A 158 -14.55 3.50 -8.17
N ALA A 159 -14.08 2.26 -8.10
CA ALA A 159 -14.41 1.35 -6.99
C ALA A 159 -13.95 1.88 -5.64
N PHE A 160 -12.74 2.46 -5.56
CA PHE A 160 -12.27 3.12 -4.33
C PHE A 160 -13.19 4.26 -3.91
N GLN A 161 -13.58 5.13 -4.85
CA GLN A 161 -14.48 6.24 -4.56
C GLN A 161 -15.88 5.77 -4.16
N GLU A 162 -16.41 4.72 -4.78
CA GLU A 162 -17.70 4.13 -4.42
C GLU A 162 -17.69 3.54 -3.01
N ASP A 163 -16.60 2.87 -2.65
CA ASP A 163 -16.46 2.18 -1.36
C ASP A 163 -16.16 3.14 -0.19
N THR A 164 -15.44 4.23 -0.43
CA THR A 164 -14.96 5.16 0.60
C THR A 164 -15.64 6.53 0.60
N GLY A 165 -16.31 6.89 -0.50
CA GLY A 165 -16.83 8.25 -0.75
C GLY A 165 -15.75 9.25 -1.15
N VAL A 166 -14.46 8.88 -1.23
CA VAL A 166 -13.32 9.79 -1.43
C VAL A 166 -12.85 9.80 -2.87
N ASN A 167 -12.79 10.97 -3.47
CA ASN A 167 -12.14 11.17 -4.77
C ASN A 167 -10.66 11.51 -4.58
N LEU A 168 -9.77 10.52 -4.75
CA LEU A 168 -8.33 10.70 -4.61
C LEU A 168 -7.75 11.70 -5.61
N GLY A 169 -8.35 11.85 -6.79
CA GLY A 169 -7.95 12.83 -7.79
C GLY A 169 -8.15 14.26 -7.31
N VAL A 170 -9.25 14.50 -6.60
CA VAL A 170 -9.55 15.81 -5.98
C VAL A 170 -8.65 16.03 -4.76
N LEU A 171 -8.55 15.04 -3.88
CA LEU A 171 -7.78 15.13 -2.64
C LEU A 171 -6.30 15.46 -2.88
N LEU A 172 -5.68 14.85 -3.90
CA LEU A 172 -4.26 15.01 -4.21
C LEU A 172 -4.00 15.90 -5.44
N ASP A 173 -5.03 16.52 -6.02
CA ASP A 173 -4.91 17.26 -7.28
C ASP A 173 -4.13 16.45 -8.35
N SER A 174 -4.63 15.25 -8.65
CA SER A 174 -3.95 14.30 -9.54
C SER A 174 -4.90 13.72 -10.58
N SER A 175 -4.36 13.46 -11.77
CA SER A 175 -5.02 12.64 -12.79
C SER A 175 -4.83 11.15 -12.48
N VAL A 176 -5.44 10.26 -13.28
CA VAL A 176 -5.37 8.78 -13.15
C VAL A 176 -3.93 8.27 -13.35
N LYS A 177 -3.10 8.41 -12.34
CA LYS A 177 -1.70 7.98 -12.27
C LYS A 177 -1.23 7.85 -10.82
N SER A 178 0.00 7.38 -10.61
CA SER A 178 0.64 7.43 -9.29
C SER A 178 0.67 8.85 -8.70
N PRO A 179 0.45 9.01 -7.38
CA PRO A 179 0.30 7.95 -6.38
C PRO A 179 -1.14 7.45 -6.17
N ILE A 180 -2.17 8.09 -6.79
CA ILE A 180 -3.57 7.77 -6.45
C ILE A 180 -3.96 6.33 -6.84
N THR A 181 -3.40 5.80 -7.93
CA THR A 181 -3.64 4.41 -8.33
C THR A 181 -3.04 3.41 -7.34
N ASP A 182 -1.82 3.70 -6.87
CA ASP A 182 -1.10 2.84 -5.95
C ASP A 182 -1.75 2.85 -4.54
N ILE A 183 -2.35 3.98 -4.15
CA ILE A 183 -3.17 4.11 -2.92
C ILE A 183 -4.42 3.23 -3.02
N ALA A 184 -5.14 3.31 -4.15
CA ALA A 184 -6.36 2.51 -4.35
C ALA A 184 -6.06 1.01 -4.37
N ASP A 185 -4.98 0.59 -5.06
CA ASP A 185 -4.55 -0.80 -5.09
C ASP A 185 -4.15 -1.28 -3.68
N ALA A 186 -3.35 -0.52 -2.93
CA ALA A 186 -2.98 -0.84 -1.55
C ALA A 186 -4.20 -0.96 -0.62
N TYR A 187 -5.23 -0.13 -0.82
CA TYR A 187 -6.49 -0.21 -0.08
C TYR A 187 -7.20 -1.55 -0.28
N PHE A 188 -7.42 -1.95 -1.55
CA PHE A 188 -8.11 -3.19 -1.84
C PHE A 188 -7.30 -4.43 -1.45
N ILE A 189 -5.96 -4.37 -1.54
CA ILE A 189 -5.08 -5.41 -1.00
C ILE A 189 -5.27 -5.54 0.52
N CYS A 190 -5.35 -4.42 1.24
CA CYS A 190 -5.56 -4.40 2.69
C CYS A 190 -6.95 -4.90 3.10
N LYS A 191 -7.98 -4.57 2.30
CA LYS A 191 -9.37 -4.93 2.54
C LYS A 191 -9.66 -6.39 2.20
N TYR A 192 -8.95 -6.96 1.23
CA TYR A 192 -9.15 -8.34 0.78
C TYR A 192 -8.96 -9.32 1.94
N GLN A 193 -9.88 -10.26 2.07
CA GLN A 193 -9.77 -11.40 2.98
C GLN A 193 -9.80 -12.66 2.13
N ALA A 194 -8.71 -13.43 2.17
CA ALA A 194 -8.76 -14.78 1.63
C ALA A 194 -9.73 -15.62 2.48
N GLU A 195 -10.72 -16.23 1.82
CA GLU A 195 -11.59 -17.22 2.42
C GLU A 195 -10.80 -18.47 2.84
#